data_6aea3c205f256f373aeeeb1b835355ef
#
_entry.id   6aea3c205f256f373aeeeb1b835355ef
#
_cell.length_a   1.000
_cell.length_b   1.000
_cell.length_c   1.000
_cell.angle_alpha   90.00
_cell.angle_beta   90.00
_cell.angle_gamma   90.00
#
_symmetry.space_group_name_H-M   'P 1'
#
loop_
_entity.id
_entity.type
_entity.pdbx_description
1 polymer ?
#
loop_
_entity_poly.entity_id
_entity_poly.type
_entity_poly.pdbx_seq_one_letter_code
_entity_poly.pdbx_strand_id
1 'polypeptide(L)'
;MSPAHTVLHDVFGYEQFRGPQQDIVEHVIGGGDALVLMPTGGGKSLCYQVPAIVRQQQGRGVTIVISPLIALMHDQVGALHEAGVSAAFLNSTLSFDEAQDVELRLQTGDITLLYAAPERLNTPRFLGLLDSLYQGGHLSLFAIDEAHCVSQWGHDFRPEYRALTVLHERYAGVPRIALTATADDLTRADIIERLQLQDARLFISSFDRPNIRYRIEEKKDVTTQLLRFIEREHAGEAGVVYCQSRKRVEELAATLCDAGITALPYHAGLDTKVRQKNQDRFLREEGIVMVATIAFGMGIDKPDVRFVAHVDMPKNIEGYYQETGRAGRDGLNADAWMAYGLNDVVNQRRMIDESPAGEEFKQALRGKLDALLALAEATDCRRVRLLAYFGEKSTPCGNCDNCLNPPAVWDATDAARKLLSTIYRVNQASGISFGTGHIMDVLRGKKTEKVAQFGHEKISTFGIGAHLTEPQ
;
A
#
# COMPACT_ATOMS: atom_id res chain seq x y z
N MET A 1 -7.40 -12.35 34.57
CA MET A 1 -7.14 -11.92 33.20
C MET A 1 -8.43 -12.05 32.41
N SER A 2 -8.70 -11.17 31.45
CA SER A 2 -9.83 -11.38 30.53
C SER A 2 -9.52 -12.55 29.58
N PRO A 3 -10.53 -13.25 29.03
CA PRO A 3 -10.29 -14.32 28.09
C PRO A 3 -9.40 -13.90 26.90
N ALA A 4 -9.52 -12.65 26.46
CA ALA A 4 -8.70 -12.08 25.41
C ALA A 4 -7.21 -12.00 25.80
N HIS A 5 -6.90 -11.56 27.02
CA HIS A 5 -5.51 -11.50 27.52
C HIS A 5 -4.91 -12.91 27.71
N THR A 6 -5.71 -13.87 28.18
CA THR A 6 -5.27 -15.26 28.31
C THR A 6 -4.84 -15.82 26.95
N VAL A 7 -5.68 -15.64 25.92
CA VAL A 7 -5.34 -16.07 24.55
C VAL A 7 -4.12 -15.32 24.00
N LEU A 8 -4.03 -14.01 24.22
CA LEU A 8 -2.88 -13.21 23.76
C LEU A 8 -1.57 -13.73 24.35
N HIS A 9 -1.55 -14.04 25.65
CA HIS A 9 -0.38 -14.53 26.37
C HIS A 9 -0.06 -15.99 26.03
N ASP A 10 -1.03 -16.88 26.21
CA ASP A 10 -0.80 -18.33 26.17
C ASP A 10 -0.64 -18.88 24.74
N VAL A 11 -1.31 -18.25 23.74
CA VAL A 11 -1.25 -18.69 22.35
C VAL A 11 -0.22 -17.90 21.54
N PHE A 12 -0.19 -16.56 21.71
CA PHE A 12 0.65 -15.70 20.88
C PHE A 12 1.92 -15.22 21.57
N GLY A 13 2.08 -15.45 22.89
CA GLY A 13 3.28 -15.08 23.65
C GLY A 13 3.46 -13.58 23.88
N TYR A 14 2.40 -12.77 23.77
CA TYR A 14 2.46 -11.33 23.99
C TYR A 14 1.92 -10.96 25.37
N GLU A 15 2.66 -10.13 26.08
CA GLU A 15 2.28 -9.64 27.42
C GLU A 15 1.11 -8.65 27.37
N GLN A 16 1.02 -7.83 26.33
CA GLN A 16 0.04 -6.74 26.22
C GLN A 16 -0.40 -6.51 24.78
N PHE A 17 -1.65 -6.05 24.63
CA PHE A 17 -2.15 -5.51 23.38
C PHE A 17 -1.47 -4.18 23.04
N ARG A 18 -1.31 -3.89 21.74
CA ARG A 18 -0.74 -2.64 21.24
C ARG A 18 -1.84 -1.69 20.79
N GLY A 19 -1.72 -0.40 21.16
CA GLY A 19 -2.67 0.63 20.75
C GLY A 19 -4.13 0.23 21.01
N PRO A 20 -5.02 0.35 20.02
CA PRO A 20 -6.44 0.05 20.19
C PRO A 20 -6.80 -1.44 20.07
N GLN A 21 -5.83 -2.36 19.95
CA GLN A 21 -6.11 -3.80 19.74
C GLN A 21 -7.04 -4.37 20.82
N GLN A 22 -6.85 -4.02 22.08
CA GLN A 22 -7.70 -4.52 23.17
C GLN A 22 -9.16 -4.13 22.97
N ASP A 23 -9.41 -2.86 22.69
CA ASP A 23 -10.78 -2.34 22.50
C ASP A 23 -11.45 -2.99 21.28
N ILE A 24 -10.68 -3.21 20.20
CA ILE A 24 -11.15 -3.91 19.00
C ILE A 24 -11.53 -5.35 19.33
N VAL A 25 -10.63 -6.09 19.97
CA VAL A 25 -10.78 -7.49 20.31
C VAL A 25 -11.99 -7.69 21.24
N GLU A 26 -12.11 -6.88 22.29
CA GLU A 26 -13.23 -6.97 23.25
C GLU A 26 -14.57 -6.62 22.58
N HIS A 27 -14.60 -5.60 21.70
CA HIS A 27 -15.79 -5.23 20.94
C HIS A 27 -16.28 -6.39 20.05
N VAL A 28 -15.37 -7.03 19.31
CA VAL A 28 -15.67 -8.14 18.41
C VAL A 28 -16.05 -9.41 19.19
N ILE A 29 -15.41 -9.73 20.31
CA ILE A 29 -15.81 -10.83 21.20
C ILE A 29 -17.23 -10.62 21.67
N GLY A 30 -17.63 -9.37 21.99
CA GLY A 30 -18.97 -8.99 22.36
C GLY A 30 -20.02 -9.11 21.25
N GLY A 31 -19.60 -9.34 20.01
CA GLY A 31 -20.51 -9.50 18.85
C GLY A 31 -20.77 -8.20 18.08
N GLY A 32 -19.98 -7.17 18.30
CA GLY A 32 -20.08 -5.90 17.56
C GLY A 32 -19.37 -5.96 16.21
N ASP A 33 -19.94 -5.27 15.21
CA ASP A 33 -19.29 -5.02 13.92
C ASP A 33 -18.20 -3.96 14.07
N ALA A 34 -17.08 -4.12 13.34
CA ALA A 34 -15.97 -3.18 13.39
C ALA A 34 -15.38 -2.88 12.00
N LEU A 35 -15.01 -1.63 11.77
CA LEU A 35 -14.10 -1.24 10.70
C LEU A 35 -12.79 -0.76 11.30
N VAL A 36 -11.69 -1.42 10.96
CA VAL A 36 -10.37 -1.22 11.57
C VAL A 36 -9.39 -0.71 10.53
N LEU A 37 -8.88 0.50 10.74
CA LEU A 37 -7.78 1.08 9.97
C LEU A 37 -6.53 1.06 10.85
N MET A 38 -5.57 0.23 10.48
CA MET A 38 -4.28 0.09 11.19
C MET A 38 -3.14 -0.05 10.19
N PRO A 39 -1.98 0.56 10.44
CA PRO A 39 -0.84 0.49 9.54
C PRO A 39 -0.37 -0.96 9.33
N THR A 40 0.36 -1.18 8.24
CA THR A 40 1.08 -2.43 8.03
C THR A 40 2.08 -2.64 9.18
N GLY A 41 2.13 -3.86 9.73
CA GLY A 41 2.93 -4.17 10.94
C GLY A 41 2.25 -3.77 12.26
N GLY A 42 1.05 -3.17 12.23
CA GLY A 42 0.29 -2.81 13.43
C GLY A 42 -0.38 -3.98 14.17
N GLY A 43 -0.24 -5.21 13.66
CA GLY A 43 -0.84 -6.40 14.29
C GLY A 43 -2.33 -6.58 14.01
N LYS A 44 -2.80 -6.20 12.80
CA LYS A 44 -4.22 -6.36 12.37
C LYS A 44 -4.74 -7.79 12.54
N SER A 45 -3.91 -8.80 12.25
CA SER A 45 -4.33 -10.21 12.32
C SER A 45 -4.79 -10.61 13.72
N LEU A 46 -4.15 -10.12 14.77
CA LEU A 46 -4.56 -10.38 16.16
C LEU A 46 -5.96 -9.86 16.47
N CYS A 47 -6.40 -8.78 15.79
CA CYS A 47 -7.72 -8.18 16.01
C CYS A 47 -8.87 -9.09 15.60
N TYR A 48 -8.64 -10.14 14.79
CA TYR A 48 -9.64 -11.17 14.49
C TYR A 48 -9.22 -12.56 14.97
N GLN A 49 -7.93 -12.88 15.08
CA GLN A 49 -7.45 -14.18 15.53
C GLN A 49 -7.76 -14.42 17.02
N VAL A 50 -7.51 -13.43 17.88
CA VAL A 50 -7.85 -13.54 19.31
C VAL A 50 -9.35 -13.67 19.52
N PRO A 51 -10.24 -12.82 18.92
CA PRO A 51 -11.67 -13.04 18.98
C PRO A 51 -12.13 -14.40 18.45
N ALA A 52 -11.54 -14.89 17.36
CA ALA A 52 -11.88 -16.20 16.79
C ALA A 52 -11.68 -17.32 17.80
N ILE A 53 -10.53 -17.34 18.49
CA ILE A 53 -10.19 -18.35 19.48
C ILE A 53 -11.12 -18.25 20.69
N VAL A 54 -11.30 -17.06 21.25
CA VAL A 54 -12.17 -16.85 22.42
C VAL A 54 -13.61 -17.24 22.11
N ARG A 55 -14.14 -16.83 20.95
CA ARG A 55 -15.52 -17.14 20.57
C ARG A 55 -15.73 -18.62 20.29
N GLN A 56 -14.73 -19.33 19.75
CA GLN A 56 -14.80 -20.79 19.62
C GLN A 56 -14.78 -21.48 20.98
N GLN A 57 -13.93 -21.05 21.92
CA GLN A 57 -13.92 -21.56 23.31
C GLN A 57 -15.28 -21.35 24.01
N GLN A 58 -16.04 -20.33 23.59
CA GLN A 58 -17.42 -20.09 24.04
C GLN A 58 -18.47 -20.92 23.29
N GLY A 59 -18.09 -21.84 22.40
CA GLY A 59 -18.98 -22.66 21.62
C GLY A 59 -19.69 -21.96 20.46
N ARG A 60 -19.18 -20.79 20.01
CA ARG A 60 -19.82 -20.00 18.94
C ARG A 60 -19.42 -20.43 17.53
N GLY A 61 -18.48 -21.38 17.40
CA GLY A 61 -18.10 -21.97 16.12
C GLY A 61 -16.95 -21.26 15.39
N VAL A 62 -16.85 -21.50 14.09
CA VAL A 62 -15.72 -21.10 13.23
C VAL A 62 -15.78 -19.63 12.83
N THR A 63 -14.61 -19.01 12.71
CA THR A 63 -14.41 -17.70 12.09
C THR A 63 -13.99 -17.88 10.63
N ILE A 64 -14.68 -17.19 9.72
CA ILE A 64 -14.33 -17.15 8.29
C ILE A 64 -13.52 -15.89 8.00
N VAL A 65 -12.30 -16.08 7.54
CA VAL A 65 -11.39 -14.98 7.16
C VAL A 65 -11.35 -14.89 5.65
N ILE A 66 -11.84 -13.78 5.10
CA ILE A 66 -11.75 -13.50 3.66
C ILE A 66 -10.47 -12.74 3.42
N SER A 67 -9.56 -13.33 2.65
CA SER A 67 -8.27 -12.74 2.31
C SER A 67 -8.02 -12.85 0.79
N PRO A 68 -7.44 -11.80 0.16
CA PRO A 68 -7.26 -11.79 -1.30
C PRO A 68 -6.01 -12.55 -1.76
N LEU A 69 -5.23 -13.10 -0.85
CA LEU A 69 -3.86 -13.56 -1.13
C LEU A 69 -3.60 -14.97 -0.63
N ILE A 70 -3.44 -15.88 -1.58
CA ILE A 70 -3.16 -17.30 -1.30
C ILE A 70 -1.88 -17.47 -0.47
N ALA A 71 -0.81 -16.76 -0.80
CA ALA A 71 0.46 -16.84 -0.06
C ALA A 71 0.29 -16.42 1.41
N LEU A 72 -0.43 -15.31 1.66
CA LEU A 72 -0.71 -14.84 3.01
C LEU A 72 -1.54 -15.83 3.81
N MET A 73 -2.52 -16.51 3.16
CA MET A 73 -3.31 -17.55 3.83
C MET A 73 -2.42 -18.70 4.31
N HIS A 74 -1.48 -19.16 3.48
CA HIS A 74 -0.53 -20.23 3.85
C HIS A 74 0.32 -19.82 5.05
N ASP A 75 0.89 -18.62 5.02
CA ASP A 75 1.73 -18.09 6.10
C ASP A 75 0.95 -17.95 7.41
N GLN A 76 -0.28 -17.38 7.34
CA GLN A 76 -1.14 -17.21 8.51
C GLN A 76 -1.59 -18.55 9.10
N VAL A 77 -2.00 -19.50 8.26
CA VAL A 77 -2.41 -20.84 8.72
C VAL A 77 -1.21 -21.59 9.32
N GLY A 78 -0.02 -21.49 8.70
CA GLY A 78 1.21 -22.08 9.24
C GLY A 78 1.55 -21.53 10.62
N ALA A 79 1.55 -20.22 10.80
CA ALA A 79 1.80 -19.58 12.08
C ALA A 79 0.76 -19.94 13.17
N LEU A 80 -0.51 -20.06 12.79
CA LEU A 80 -1.56 -20.51 13.71
C LEU A 80 -1.37 -21.98 14.15
N HIS A 81 -0.97 -22.86 13.24
CA HIS A 81 -0.62 -24.25 13.58
C HIS A 81 0.55 -24.33 14.54
N GLU A 82 1.61 -23.54 14.33
CA GLU A 82 2.74 -23.46 15.26
C GLU A 82 2.33 -22.95 16.63
N ALA A 83 1.32 -22.07 16.69
CA ALA A 83 0.72 -21.59 17.93
C ALA A 83 -0.32 -22.57 18.54
N GLY A 84 -0.50 -23.77 17.96
CA GLY A 84 -1.43 -24.78 18.43
C GLY A 84 -2.91 -24.49 18.12
N VAL A 85 -3.20 -23.58 17.19
CA VAL A 85 -4.55 -23.21 16.78
C VAL A 85 -4.94 -23.96 15.51
N SER A 86 -6.10 -24.64 15.52
CA SER A 86 -6.63 -25.30 14.34
C SER A 86 -7.14 -24.29 13.32
N ALA A 87 -6.42 -24.17 12.22
CA ALA A 87 -6.77 -23.30 11.10
C ALA A 87 -6.69 -24.08 9.78
N ALA A 88 -7.41 -23.62 8.77
CA ALA A 88 -7.34 -24.18 7.42
C ALA A 88 -7.55 -23.08 6.39
N PHE A 89 -7.31 -23.37 5.12
CA PHE A 89 -7.65 -22.49 4.02
C PHE A 89 -8.42 -23.24 2.93
N LEU A 90 -9.29 -22.51 2.21
CA LEU A 90 -9.96 -22.96 1.00
C LEU A 90 -9.67 -21.97 -0.14
N ASN A 91 -8.79 -22.37 -1.05
CA ASN A 91 -8.42 -21.58 -2.22
C ASN A 91 -8.31 -22.48 -3.46
N SER A 92 -7.81 -21.95 -4.58
CA SER A 92 -7.70 -22.66 -5.86
C SER A 92 -6.52 -23.64 -5.94
N THR A 93 -5.65 -23.69 -4.94
CA THR A 93 -4.45 -24.57 -4.95
C THR A 93 -4.72 -25.96 -4.38
N LEU A 94 -5.83 -26.13 -3.64
CA LEU A 94 -6.20 -27.41 -3.04
C LEU A 94 -6.77 -28.36 -4.11
N SER A 95 -6.39 -29.64 -3.98
CA SER A 95 -7.08 -30.73 -4.67
C SER A 95 -8.52 -30.90 -4.16
N PHE A 96 -9.31 -31.67 -4.90
CA PHE A 96 -10.69 -31.97 -4.48
C PHE A 96 -10.76 -32.67 -3.12
N ASP A 97 -9.89 -33.66 -2.90
CA ASP A 97 -9.86 -34.45 -1.67
C ASP A 97 -9.43 -33.60 -0.46
N GLU A 98 -8.43 -32.75 -0.61
CA GLU A 98 -8.00 -31.80 0.43
C GLU A 98 -9.11 -30.81 0.79
N ALA A 99 -9.82 -30.27 -0.20
CA ALA A 99 -10.94 -29.37 0.03
C ALA A 99 -12.09 -30.09 0.76
N GLN A 100 -12.35 -31.36 0.43
CA GLN A 100 -13.39 -32.16 1.08
C GLN A 100 -13.02 -32.47 2.54
N ASP A 101 -11.74 -32.75 2.85
CA ASP A 101 -11.27 -32.93 4.23
C ASP A 101 -11.48 -31.66 5.06
N VAL A 102 -11.12 -30.50 4.53
CA VAL A 102 -11.37 -29.21 5.21
C VAL A 102 -12.86 -28.99 5.48
N GLU A 103 -13.74 -29.28 4.50
CA GLU A 103 -15.20 -29.14 4.68
C GLU A 103 -15.74 -30.09 5.75
N LEU A 104 -15.22 -31.32 5.82
CA LEU A 104 -15.61 -32.29 6.87
C LEU A 104 -15.20 -31.81 8.26
N ARG A 105 -13.95 -31.34 8.41
CA ARG A 105 -13.44 -30.79 9.68
C ARG A 105 -14.16 -29.54 10.12
N LEU A 106 -14.68 -28.73 9.18
CA LEU A 106 -15.56 -27.60 9.51
C LEU A 106 -16.90 -28.07 10.10
N GLN A 107 -17.48 -29.12 9.52
CA GLN A 107 -18.75 -29.67 10.00
C GLN A 107 -18.64 -30.35 11.39
N THR A 108 -17.46 -30.93 11.70
CA THR A 108 -17.16 -31.52 13.00
C THR A 108 -16.77 -30.50 14.07
N GLY A 109 -16.55 -29.22 13.67
CA GLY A 109 -16.18 -28.16 14.59
C GLY A 109 -14.68 -28.13 14.94
N ASP A 110 -13.85 -28.85 14.19
CA ASP A 110 -12.40 -28.99 14.45
C ASP A 110 -11.57 -27.79 13.96
N ILE A 111 -12.17 -26.81 13.29
CA ILE A 111 -11.48 -25.64 12.74
C ILE A 111 -11.94 -24.37 13.47
N THR A 112 -10.97 -23.62 14.00
CA THR A 112 -11.19 -22.31 14.64
C THR A 112 -11.28 -21.19 13.62
N LEU A 113 -10.33 -21.15 12.65
CA LEU A 113 -10.29 -20.16 11.58
C LEU A 113 -10.21 -20.84 10.22
N LEU A 114 -11.12 -20.46 9.32
CA LEU A 114 -11.05 -20.84 7.92
C LEU A 114 -10.72 -19.61 7.07
N TYR A 115 -9.57 -19.64 6.40
CA TYR A 115 -9.20 -18.65 5.41
C TYR A 115 -9.78 -19.02 4.05
N ALA A 116 -10.52 -18.12 3.44
CA ALA A 116 -11.15 -18.32 2.13
C ALA A 116 -10.80 -17.20 1.17
N ALA A 117 -10.53 -17.58 -0.09
CA ALA A 117 -10.39 -16.62 -1.16
C ALA A 117 -11.76 -16.03 -1.53
N PRO A 118 -11.86 -14.73 -1.88
CA PRO A 118 -13.13 -14.05 -2.16
C PRO A 118 -13.92 -14.72 -3.30
N GLU A 119 -13.25 -15.36 -4.26
CA GLU A 119 -13.89 -16.09 -5.36
C GLU A 119 -14.73 -17.28 -4.88
N ARG A 120 -14.41 -17.84 -3.71
CA ARG A 120 -15.16 -18.95 -3.13
C ARG A 120 -16.58 -18.55 -2.71
N LEU A 121 -16.77 -17.29 -2.28
CA LEU A 121 -18.09 -16.75 -1.91
C LEU A 121 -19.07 -16.70 -3.10
N ASN A 122 -18.57 -16.75 -4.32
CA ASN A 122 -19.40 -16.82 -5.52
C ASN A 122 -19.82 -18.26 -5.87
N THR A 123 -19.36 -19.28 -5.12
CA THR A 123 -19.68 -20.67 -5.41
C THR A 123 -20.86 -21.17 -4.59
N PRO A 124 -21.88 -21.82 -5.22
CA PRO A 124 -23.04 -22.36 -4.48
C PRO A 124 -22.63 -23.37 -3.42
N ARG A 125 -21.56 -24.15 -3.64
CA ARG A 125 -21.05 -25.15 -2.69
C ARG A 125 -20.58 -24.49 -1.39
N PHE A 126 -19.78 -23.40 -1.50
CA PHE A 126 -19.26 -22.71 -0.33
C PHE A 126 -20.37 -21.96 0.42
N LEU A 127 -21.30 -21.32 -0.31
CA LEU A 127 -22.48 -20.69 0.31
C LEU A 127 -23.35 -21.71 1.05
N GLY A 128 -23.56 -22.91 0.46
CA GLY A 128 -24.29 -23.99 1.13
C GLY A 128 -23.60 -24.48 2.42
N LEU A 129 -22.26 -24.52 2.42
CA LEU A 129 -21.48 -24.82 3.62
C LEU A 129 -21.69 -23.74 4.71
N LEU A 130 -21.58 -22.47 4.36
CA LEU A 130 -21.82 -21.36 5.29
C LEU A 130 -23.27 -21.38 5.84
N ASP A 131 -24.26 -21.69 5.00
CA ASP A 131 -25.66 -21.82 5.42
C ASP A 131 -25.82 -22.93 6.47
N SER A 132 -25.18 -24.08 6.26
CA SER A 132 -25.23 -25.21 7.21
C SER A 132 -24.60 -24.82 8.55
N LEU A 133 -23.44 -24.15 8.53
CA LEU A 133 -22.78 -23.66 9.74
C LEU A 133 -23.63 -22.61 10.47
N TYR A 134 -24.24 -21.68 9.73
CA TYR A 134 -25.10 -20.65 10.29
C TYR A 134 -26.36 -21.24 10.96
N GLN A 135 -27.05 -22.13 10.26
CA GLN A 135 -28.25 -22.81 10.79
C GLN A 135 -27.94 -23.67 12.02
N GLY A 136 -26.73 -24.27 12.05
CA GLY A 136 -26.24 -25.03 13.19
C GLY A 136 -25.76 -24.18 14.37
N GLY A 137 -25.69 -22.84 14.22
CA GLY A 137 -25.14 -21.95 15.25
C GLY A 137 -23.61 -22.04 15.37
N HIS A 138 -22.91 -22.54 14.34
CA HIS A 138 -21.49 -22.78 14.32
C HIS A 138 -20.70 -21.75 13.46
N LEU A 139 -21.33 -20.66 13.04
CA LEU A 139 -20.71 -19.56 12.32
C LEU A 139 -20.51 -18.37 13.24
N SER A 140 -19.26 -18.10 13.60
CA SER A 140 -18.90 -17.22 14.71
C SER A 140 -18.68 -15.76 14.30
N LEU A 141 -17.89 -15.54 13.24
CA LEU A 141 -17.37 -14.22 12.88
C LEU A 141 -16.97 -14.23 11.40
N PHE A 142 -17.16 -13.12 10.70
CA PHE A 142 -16.51 -12.83 9.43
C PHE A 142 -15.41 -11.81 9.63
N ALA A 143 -14.17 -12.15 9.25
CA ALA A 143 -13.06 -11.22 9.17
C ALA A 143 -12.74 -10.92 7.69
N ILE A 144 -12.84 -9.68 7.29
CA ILE A 144 -12.62 -9.22 5.91
C ILE A 144 -11.28 -8.49 5.91
N ASP A 145 -10.23 -9.21 5.53
CA ASP A 145 -8.89 -8.65 5.43
C ASP A 145 -8.72 -7.90 4.11
N GLU A 146 -7.84 -6.88 4.11
CA GLU A 146 -7.61 -5.97 3.00
C GLU A 146 -8.93 -5.40 2.44
N ALA A 147 -9.79 -4.93 3.33
CA ALA A 147 -11.14 -4.46 3.01
C ALA A 147 -11.19 -3.35 1.95
N HIS A 148 -10.08 -2.62 1.73
CA HIS A 148 -9.96 -1.65 0.64
C HIS A 148 -10.16 -2.28 -0.75
N CYS A 149 -9.97 -3.61 -0.88
CA CYS A 149 -10.22 -4.33 -2.13
C CYS A 149 -11.70 -4.33 -2.56
N VAL A 150 -12.65 -4.04 -1.67
CA VAL A 150 -14.07 -3.92 -2.02
C VAL A 150 -14.36 -2.65 -2.77
N SER A 151 -13.56 -1.62 -2.56
CA SER A 151 -13.73 -0.28 -3.11
C SER A 151 -13.04 -0.13 -4.45
N GLN A 152 -13.78 0.37 -5.44
CA GLN A 152 -13.18 0.77 -6.72
C GLN A 152 -12.21 1.96 -6.57
N TRP A 153 -12.32 2.72 -5.49
CA TRP A 153 -11.45 3.84 -5.16
C TRP A 153 -10.18 3.40 -4.42
N GLY A 154 -10.14 2.14 -3.92
CA GLY A 154 -8.96 1.54 -3.31
C GLY A 154 -7.82 1.33 -4.31
N HIS A 155 -6.61 1.24 -3.82
CA HIS A 155 -5.42 1.06 -4.67
C HIS A 155 -5.30 -0.35 -5.30
N ASP A 156 -6.02 -1.35 -4.78
CA ASP A 156 -6.07 -2.75 -5.28
C ASP A 156 -7.52 -3.25 -5.31
N PHE A 157 -8.34 -2.65 -6.17
CA PHE A 157 -9.73 -3.07 -6.33
C PHE A 157 -9.82 -4.49 -6.91
N ARG A 158 -10.67 -5.33 -6.27
CA ARG A 158 -10.95 -6.69 -6.69
C ARG A 158 -12.45 -6.92 -6.84
N PRO A 159 -12.94 -7.15 -8.08
CA PRO A 159 -14.37 -7.35 -8.33
C PRO A 159 -15.01 -8.45 -7.47
N GLU A 160 -14.24 -9.48 -7.12
CA GLU A 160 -14.67 -10.62 -6.30
C GLU A 160 -15.12 -10.21 -4.89
N TYR A 161 -14.55 -9.12 -4.35
CA TYR A 161 -14.96 -8.57 -3.05
C TYR A 161 -16.38 -7.99 -3.04
N ARG A 162 -16.98 -7.72 -4.20
CA ARG A 162 -18.39 -7.28 -4.26
C ARG A 162 -19.36 -8.33 -3.73
N ALA A 163 -19.03 -9.62 -3.82
CA ALA A 163 -19.85 -10.68 -3.27
C ALA A 163 -19.99 -10.64 -1.75
N LEU A 164 -19.11 -9.90 -1.06
CA LEU A 164 -19.15 -9.77 0.41
C LEU A 164 -20.37 -9.00 0.92
N THR A 165 -21.04 -8.22 0.07
CA THR A 165 -22.28 -7.50 0.43
C THR A 165 -23.37 -8.46 0.90
N VAL A 166 -23.42 -9.69 0.37
CA VAL A 166 -24.41 -10.71 0.73
C VAL A 166 -24.27 -11.20 2.18
N LEU A 167 -23.11 -11.05 2.81
CA LEU A 167 -22.85 -11.59 4.14
C LEU A 167 -23.75 -10.98 5.21
N HIS A 168 -24.04 -9.68 5.10
CA HIS A 168 -24.91 -8.99 6.06
C HIS A 168 -26.34 -9.51 6.04
N GLU A 169 -26.90 -9.64 4.83
CA GLU A 169 -28.31 -10.03 4.66
C GLU A 169 -28.53 -11.52 4.95
N ARG A 170 -27.57 -12.36 4.53
CA ARG A 170 -27.70 -13.81 4.59
C ARG A 170 -27.38 -14.37 5.96
N TYR A 171 -26.46 -13.75 6.70
CA TYR A 171 -25.98 -14.24 8.00
C TYR A 171 -26.19 -13.20 9.11
N ALA A 172 -27.43 -12.78 9.27
CA ALA A 172 -27.84 -11.80 10.26
C ALA A 172 -27.40 -12.19 11.68
N GLY A 173 -26.83 -11.25 12.43
CA GLY A 173 -26.36 -11.48 13.80
C GLY A 173 -24.96 -12.12 13.90
N VAL A 174 -24.34 -12.53 12.79
CA VAL A 174 -22.90 -12.89 12.78
C VAL A 174 -22.10 -11.61 12.66
N PRO A 175 -21.25 -11.27 13.64
CA PRO A 175 -20.44 -10.04 13.59
C PRO A 175 -19.42 -10.06 12.45
N ARG A 176 -19.04 -8.85 12.01
CA ARG A 176 -18.08 -8.65 10.93
C ARG A 176 -17.01 -7.67 11.37
N ILE A 177 -15.77 -8.03 11.12
CA ILE A 177 -14.63 -7.12 11.26
C ILE A 177 -13.99 -6.93 9.89
N ALA A 178 -13.96 -5.70 9.40
CA ALA A 178 -13.26 -5.32 8.18
C ALA A 178 -11.97 -4.60 8.54
N LEU A 179 -10.85 -5.02 7.94
CA LEU A 179 -9.52 -4.49 8.28
C LEU A 179 -8.80 -4.02 7.02
N THR A 180 -8.13 -2.89 7.12
CA THR A 180 -7.25 -2.39 6.06
C THR A 180 -6.10 -1.55 6.64
N ALA A 181 -4.98 -1.50 5.89
CA ALA A 181 -3.87 -0.62 6.22
C ALA A 181 -4.02 0.77 5.59
N THR A 182 -4.81 0.90 4.54
CA THR A 182 -4.89 2.09 3.71
C THR A 182 -6.32 2.34 3.27
N ALA A 183 -6.90 3.44 3.69
CA ALA A 183 -8.16 3.93 3.15
C ALA A 183 -8.27 5.45 3.38
N ASP A 184 -8.31 6.22 2.30
CA ASP A 184 -8.72 7.61 2.33
C ASP A 184 -10.22 7.74 2.64
N ASP A 185 -10.73 8.95 2.81
CA ASP A 185 -12.12 9.16 3.19
C ASP A 185 -13.11 8.60 2.17
N LEU A 186 -12.80 8.67 0.87
CA LEU A 186 -13.64 8.10 -0.19
C LEU A 186 -13.67 6.58 -0.14
N THR A 187 -12.51 5.96 -0.03
CA THR A 187 -12.38 4.50 0.09
C THR A 187 -13.08 4.00 1.36
N ARG A 188 -12.95 4.72 2.48
CA ARG A 188 -13.61 4.38 3.74
C ARG A 188 -15.12 4.43 3.63
N ALA A 189 -15.67 5.49 3.04
CA ALA A 189 -17.11 5.62 2.81
C ALA A 189 -17.65 4.49 1.93
N ASP A 190 -16.95 4.14 0.86
CA ASP A 190 -17.33 3.05 -0.04
C ASP A 190 -17.24 1.67 0.64
N ILE A 191 -16.24 1.42 1.51
CA ILE A 191 -16.15 0.21 2.33
C ILE A 191 -17.37 0.09 3.26
N ILE A 192 -17.72 1.15 3.97
CA ILE A 192 -18.87 1.20 4.89
C ILE A 192 -20.17 0.90 4.13
N GLU A 193 -20.38 1.54 2.99
CA GLU A 193 -21.58 1.36 2.18
C GLU A 193 -21.67 -0.07 1.63
N ARG A 194 -20.62 -0.55 0.96
CA ARG A 194 -20.63 -1.87 0.30
C ARG A 194 -20.68 -3.04 1.26
N LEU A 195 -20.03 -2.95 2.40
CA LEU A 195 -20.07 -3.98 3.42
C LEU A 195 -21.22 -3.79 4.42
N GLN A 196 -22.06 -2.77 4.22
CA GLN A 196 -23.18 -2.44 5.13
C GLN A 196 -22.73 -2.35 6.60
N LEU A 197 -21.68 -1.55 6.82
CA LEU A 197 -21.04 -1.33 8.13
C LEU A 197 -21.39 0.03 8.74
N GLN A 198 -22.59 0.58 8.44
CA GLN A 198 -23.02 1.89 8.94
C GLN A 198 -23.09 1.97 10.47
N ASP A 199 -23.46 0.86 11.11
CA ASP A 199 -23.55 0.74 12.57
C ASP A 199 -22.27 0.15 13.20
N ALA A 200 -21.25 -0.14 12.40
CA ALA A 200 -19.99 -0.68 12.89
C ALA A 200 -19.19 0.37 13.65
N ARG A 201 -18.52 -0.06 14.71
CA ARG A 201 -17.58 0.81 15.41
C ARG A 201 -16.33 1.02 14.57
N LEU A 202 -15.97 2.29 14.34
CA LEU A 202 -14.79 2.68 13.58
C LEU A 202 -13.60 2.81 14.53
N PHE A 203 -12.52 2.08 14.23
CA PHE A 203 -11.24 2.15 14.92
C PHE A 203 -10.16 2.61 13.95
N ILE A 204 -9.59 3.76 14.20
CA ILE A 204 -8.50 4.32 13.39
C ILE A 204 -7.27 4.44 14.28
N SER A 205 -6.23 3.68 13.95
CA SER A 205 -4.91 3.83 14.55
C SER A 205 -4.12 4.90 13.80
N SER A 206 -3.12 5.47 14.46
CA SER A 206 -2.17 6.32 13.78
C SER A 206 -1.51 5.58 12.61
N PHE A 207 -1.40 6.26 11.47
CA PHE A 207 -0.66 5.78 10.30
C PHE A 207 0.85 6.03 10.43
N ASP A 208 1.29 6.65 11.53
CA ASP A 208 2.70 6.96 11.72
C ASP A 208 3.54 5.70 11.96
N ARG A 209 4.67 5.69 11.29
CA ARG A 209 5.74 4.71 11.45
C ARG A 209 7.03 5.47 11.80
N PRO A 210 7.19 5.86 13.09
CA PRO A 210 8.28 6.74 13.50
C PRO A 210 9.68 6.15 13.26
N ASN A 211 9.79 4.85 13.17
CA ASN A 211 11.03 4.13 12.89
C ASN A 211 11.43 4.12 11.40
N ILE A 212 10.57 4.57 10.48
CA ILE A 212 10.90 4.64 9.05
C ILE A 212 11.39 6.05 8.70
N ARG A 213 12.60 6.17 8.18
CA ARG A 213 13.15 7.41 7.65
C ARG A 213 12.81 7.56 6.17
N TYR A 214 12.02 8.57 5.83
CA TYR A 214 11.65 8.87 4.43
C TYR A 214 12.72 9.74 3.78
N ARG A 215 13.15 9.35 2.57
CA ARG A 215 14.15 10.05 1.76
C ARG A 215 13.78 9.97 0.29
N ILE A 216 13.70 11.13 -0.37
CA ILE A 216 13.37 11.23 -1.79
C ILE A 216 14.42 12.08 -2.50
N GLU A 217 15.02 11.52 -3.54
CA GLU A 217 16.09 12.14 -4.31
C GLU A 217 15.65 12.37 -5.75
N GLU A 218 16.20 13.42 -6.37
CA GLU A 218 16.06 13.62 -7.81
C GLU A 218 16.73 12.47 -8.57
N LYS A 219 16.02 11.87 -9.50
CA LYS A 219 16.47 10.75 -10.32
C LYS A 219 17.47 11.22 -11.36
N LYS A 220 18.72 10.78 -11.26
CA LYS A 220 19.80 11.01 -12.21
C LYS A 220 20.27 9.69 -12.80
N ASP A 221 21.31 9.12 -12.26
CA ASP A 221 21.69 7.72 -12.48
C ASP A 221 21.19 6.88 -11.30
N VAL A 222 19.96 6.40 -11.43
CA VAL A 222 19.28 5.72 -10.32
C VAL A 222 19.98 4.43 -9.88
N THR A 223 20.66 3.75 -10.79
CA THR A 223 21.41 2.52 -10.45
C THR A 223 22.61 2.86 -9.57
N THR A 224 23.40 3.85 -9.94
CA THR A 224 24.51 4.33 -9.11
C THR A 224 24.03 4.94 -7.79
N GLN A 225 22.88 5.65 -7.79
CA GLN A 225 22.28 6.20 -6.57
C GLN A 225 21.86 5.09 -5.60
N LEU A 226 21.19 4.04 -6.10
CA LEU A 226 20.77 2.89 -5.33
C LEU A 226 21.97 2.10 -4.77
N LEU A 227 22.97 1.80 -5.60
CA LEU A 227 24.19 1.11 -5.15
C LEU A 227 24.85 1.87 -4.00
N ARG A 228 25.05 3.19 -4.17
CA ARG A 228 25.62 4.04 -3.12
C ARG A 228 24.79 4.03 -1.83
N PHE A 229 23.47 4.05 -1.95
CA PHE A 229 22.57 3.97 -0.80
C PHE A 229 22.74 2.64 -0.05
N ILE A 230 22.71 1.50 -0.77
CA ILE A 230 22.85 0.18 -0.16
C ILE A 230 24.24 0.00 0.45
N GLU A 231 25.32 0.27 -0.31
CA GLU A 231 26.68 0.06 0.15
C GLU A 231 27.07 0.91 1.37
N ARG A 232 26.57 2.13 1.46
CA ARG A 232 26.93 3.04 2.55
C ARG A 232 26.11 2.90 3.79
N GLU A 233 24.82 2.57 3.66
CA GLU A 233 23.87 2.64 4.76
C GLU A 233 23.26 1.27 5.11
N HIS A 234 23.27 0.31 4.17
CA HIS A 234 22.56 -0.99 4.31
C HIS A 234 23.37 -2.20 3.86
N ALA A 235 24.72 -2.13 3.91
CA ALA A 235 25.58 -3.23 3.49
C ALA A 235 25.28 -4.51 4.30
N GLY A 236 24.91 -5.59 3.61
CA GLY A 236 24.57 -6.87 4.23
C GLY A 236 23.19 -6.94 4.90
N GLU A 237 22.37 -5.91 4.76
CA GLU A 237 21.03 -5.88 5.32
C GLU A 237 19.95 -6.30 4.31
N ALA A 238 18.84 -6.84 4.81
CA ALA A 238 17.69 -7.22 3.98
C ALA A 238 16.91 -5.98 3.51
N GLY A 239 16.56 -5.95 2.22
CA GLY A 239 15.79 -4.86 1.63
C GLY A 239 14.90 -5.27 0.49
N VAL A 240 14.00 -4.37 0.10
CA VAL A 240 13.13 -4.53 -1.07
C VAL A 240 13.33 -3.36 -2.01
N VAL A 241 13.54 -3.65 -3.30
CA VAL A 241 13.70 -2.65 -4.36
C VAL A 241 12.56 -2.80 -5.36
N TYR A 242 11.74 -1.76 -5.50
CA TYR A 242 10.61 -1.75 -6.43
C TYR A 242 10.97 -1.13 -7.77
N CYS A 243 10.64 -1.87 -8.84
CA CYS A 243 10.76 -1.45 -10.24
C CYS A 243 9.40 -1.54 -10.94
N GLN A 244 9.18 -0.70 -11.95
CA GLN A 244 7.93 -0.67 -12.69
C GLN A 244 7.80 -1.83 -13.71
N SER A 245 8.90 -2.34 -14.28
CA SER A 245 8.88 -3.36 -15.31
C SER A 245 9.64 -4.63 -14.93
N ARG A 246 9.17 -5.79 -15.47
CA ARG A 246 9.80 -7.10 -15.27
C ARG A 246 11.26 -7.12 -15.75
N LYS A 247 11.51 -6.58 -16.95
CA LYS A 247 12.85 -6.50 -17.53
C LYS A 247 13.80 -5.74 -16.61
N ARG A 248 13.37 -4.58 -16.08
CA ARG A 248 14.19 -3.80 -15.16
C ARG A 248 14.47 -4.52 -13.84
N VAL A 249 13.53 -5.33 -13.35
CA VAL A 249 13.74 -6.17 -12.17
C VAL A 249 14.90 -7.14 -12.39
N GLU A 250 14.92 -7.86 -13.52
CA GLU A 250 15.97 -8.82 -13.84
C GLU A 250 17.33 -8.14 -14.05
N GLU A 251 17.36 -7.06 -14.83
CA GLU A 251 18.58 -6.28 -15.10
C GLU A 251 19.18 -5.69 -13.81
N LEU A 252 18.34 -5.10 -12.96
CA LEU A 252 18.81 -4.49 -11.73
C LEU A 252 19.27 -5.54 -10.71
N ALA A 253 18.55 -6.67 -10.58
CA ALA A 253 18.97 -7.77 -9.73
C ALA A 253 20.36 -8.32 -10.14
N ALA A 254 20.60 -8.49 -11.44
CA ALA A 254 21.91 -8.87 -11.97
C ALA A 254 22.98 -7.83 -11.63
N THR A 255 22.71 -6.55 -11.86
CA THR A 255 23.64 -5.45 -11.55
C THR A 255 24.02 -5.40 -10.07
N LEU A 256 23.05 -5.59 -9.17
CA LEU A 256 23.31 -5.67 -7.73
C LEU A 256 24.17 -6.89 -7.37
N CYS A 257 23.94 -8.05 -8.00
CA CYS A 257 24.75 -9.23 -7.81
C CYS A 257 26.20 -9.01 -8.30
N ASP A 258 26.39 -8.35 -9.45
CA ASP A 258 27.73 -8.01 -9.98
C ASP A 258 28.49 -7.07 -9.04
N ALA A 259 27.77 -6.25 -8.29
CA ALA A 259 28.32 -5.39 -7.24
C ALA A 259 28.53 -6.11 -5.88
N GLY A 260 28.31 -7.42 -5.81
CA GLY A 260 28.51 -8.20 -4.58
C GLY A 260 27.32 -8.19 -3.59
N ILE A 261 26.17 -7.65 -3.99
CA ILE A 261 24.96 -7.63 -3.19
C ILE A 261 24.11 -8.87 -3.54
N THR A 262 23.70 -9.67 -2.55
CA THR A 262 22.83 -10.83 -2.80
C THR A 262 21.44 -10.35 -3.16
N ALA A 263 21.12 -10.27 -4.46
CA ALA A 263 19.85 -9.81 -4.96
C ALA A 263 19.06 -10.91 -5.69
N LEU A 264 17.73 -10.94 -5.48
CA LEU A 264 16.84 -11.92 -6.10
C LEU A 264 15.72 -11.19 -6.86
N PRO A 265 15.43 -11.58 -8.11
CA PRO A 265 14.33 -11.01 -8.88
C PRO A 265 12.98 -11.64 -8.45
N TYR A 266 11.92 -10.80 -8.44
CA TYR A 266 10.54 -11.26 -8.20
C TYR A 266 9.53 -10.50 -9.05
N HIS A 267 8.84 -11.20 -9.95
CA HIS A 267 7.72 -10.65 -10.73
C HIS A 267 6.82 -11.75 -11.26
N ALA A 268 5.59 -11.41 -11.66
CA ALA A 268 4.58 -12.37 -12.10
C ALA A 268 4.95 -13.17 -13.38
N GLY A 269 5.97 -12.73 -14.14
CA GLY A 269 6.45 -13.44 -15.32
C GLY A 269 7.46 -14.55 -15.03
N LEU A 270 7.98 -14.66 -13.80
CA LEU A 270 8.86 -15.77 -13.42
C LEU A 270 8.09 -17.07 -13.25
N ASP A 271 8.77 -18.20 -13.52
CA ASP A 271 8.24 -19.52 -13.19
C ASP A 271 7.82 -19.59 -11.70
N THR A 272 6.70 -20.26 -11.44
CA THR A 272 6.12 -20.33 -10.09
C THR A 272 7.09 -20.91 -9.07
N LYS A 273 7.87 -21.93 -9.43
CA LYS A 273 8.86 -22.57 -8.53
C LYS A 273 10.03 -21.63 -8.23
N VAL A 274 10.48 -20.87 -9.24
CA VAL A 274 11.55 -19.87 -9.07
C VAL A 274 11.07 -18.77 -8.15
N ARG A 275 9.85 -18.27 -8.37
CA ARG A 275 9.23 -17.23 -7.56
C ARG A 275 9.08 -17.65 -6.11
N GLN A 276 8.57 -18.87 -5.87
CA GLN A 276 8.45 -19.45 -4.53
C GLN A 276 9.82 -19.60 -3.86
N LYS A 277 10.79 -20.17 -4.56
CA LYS A 277 12.16 -20.32 -4.03
C LYS A 277 12.78 -18.97 -3.63
N ASN A 278 12.64 -17.95 -4.48
CA ASN A 278 13.19 -16.63 -4.18
C ASN A 278 12.50 -16.00 -2.96
N GLN A 279 11.17 -16.16 -2.83
CA GLN A 279 10.42 -15.71 -1.67
C GLN A 279 10.85 -16.44 -0.40
N ASP A 280 10.95 -17.76 -0.43
CA ASP A 280 11.38 -18.56 0.72
C ASP A 280 12.78 -18.19 1.18
N ARG A 281 13.71 -17.98 0.24
CA ARG A 281 15.06 -17.49 0.54
C ARG A 281 15.03 -16.12 1.20
N PHE A 282 14.28 -15.17 0.66
CA PHE A 282 14.14 -13.83 1.23
C PHE A 282 13.61 -13.89 2.67
N LEU A 283 12.60 -14.72 2.94
CA LEU A 283 12.01 -14.82 4.26
C LEU A 283 12.96 -15.48 5.30
N ARG A 284 13.80 -16.44 4.89
CA ARG A 284 14.61 -17.26 5.80
C ARG A 284 16.07 -16.88 5.88
N GLU A 285 16.63 -16.29 4.84
CA GLU A 285 18.04 -15.91 4.78
C GLU A 285 18.20 -14.42 5.14
N GLU A 286 19.35 -14.07 5.70
CA GLU A 286 19.71 -12.71 6.04
C GLU A 286 20.38 -11.99 4.84
N GLY A 287 20.35 -10.67 4.83
CA GLY A 287 21.09 -9.84 3.88
C GLY A 287 20.65 -9.94 2.42
N ILE A 288 19.45 -10.48 2.14
CA ILE A 288 18.92 -10.57 0.78
C ILE A 288 18.19 -9.29 0.39
N VAL A 289 18.49 -8.79 -0.79
CA VAL A 289 17.76 -7.70 -1.44
C VAL A 289 16.80 -8.29 -2.48
N MET A 290 15.50 -8.14 -2.26
CA MET A 290 14.48 -8.54 -3.22
C MET A 290 14.23 -7.41 -4.22
N VAL A 291 14.55 -7.63 -5.49
CA VAL A 291 14.24 -6.68 -6.58
C VAL A 291 12.94 -7.11 -7.23
N ALA A 292 11.91 -6.27 -7.20
CA ALA A 292 10.56 -6.73 -7.53
C ALA A 292 9.70 -5.69 -8.25
N THR A 293 8.67 -6.17 -8.95
CA THR A 293 7.50 -5.36 -9.26
C THR A 293 6.51 -5.35 -8.09
N ILE A 294 5.43 -4.59 -8.18
CA ILE A 294 4.33 -4.59 -7.21
C ILE A 294 3.74 -6.00 -6.93
N ALA A 295 4.07 -7.00 -7.76
CA ALA A 295 3.68 -8.38 -7.53
C ALA A 295 4.34 -8.99 -6.27
N PHE A 296 5.47 -8.46 -5.82
CA PHE A 296 6.06 -8.73 -4.52
C PHE A 296 5.45 -7.77 -3.51
N GLY A 297 4.24 -8.05 -3.14
CA GLY A 297 3.42 -7.10 -2.43
C GLY A 297 2.83 -7.68 -1.16
N MET A 298 1.51 -7.70 -1.11
CA MET A 298 0.74 -8.16 0.04
C MET A 298 1.18 -9.58 0.46
N GLY A 299 1.24 -9.83 1.76
CA GLY A 299 1.56 -11.14 2.32
C GLY A 299 3.04 -11.38 2.66
N ILE A 300 3.94 -10.46 2.40
CA ILE A 300 5.35 -10.60 2.82
C ILE A 300 5.48 -10.07 4.25
N ASP A 301 5.79 -10.96 5.17
CA ASP A 301 5.93 -10.66 6.60
C ASP A 301 7.34 -11.00 7.11
N LYS A 302 8.35 -10.28 6.60
CA LYS A 302 9.73 -10.31 7.11
C LYS A 302 9.92 -9.11 8.04
N PRO A 303 10.18 -9.31 9.34
CA PRO A 303 10.22 -8.22 10.31
C PRO A 303 11.44 -7.31 10.16
N ASP A 304 12.56 -7.84 9.73
CA ASP A 304 13.88 -7.22 9.69
C ASP A 304 14.27 -6.61 8.34
N VAL A 305 13.30 -6.22 7.52
CA VAL A 305 13.55 -5.43 6.30
C VAL A 305 14.05 -4.04 6.70
N ARG A 306 15.33 -3.75 6.39
CA ARG A 306 15.97 -2.50 6.80
C ARG A 306 15.73 -1.35 5.82
N PHE A 307 15.43 -1.63 4.57
CA PHE A 307 15.08 -0.59 3.62
C PHE A 307 14.06 -1.05 2.57
N VAL A 308 13.27 -0.09 2.12
CA VAL A 308 12.45 -0.20 0.90
C VAL A 308 12.86 0.91 -0.04
N ALA A 309 13.29 0.55 -1.25
CA ALA A 309 13.76 1.50 -2.26
C ALA A 309 12.85 1.47 -3.49
N HIS A 310 12.52 2.65 -4.02
CA HIS A 310 11.77 2.81 -5.26
C HIS A 310 12.68 3.45 -6.31
N VAL A 311 13.06 2.67 -7.32
CA VAL A 311 13.84 3.18 -8.47
C VAL A 311 12.94 3.79 -9.54
N ASP A 312 11.66 3.54 -9.48
CA ASP A 312 10.61 4.14 -10.28
C ASP A 312 9.48 4.59 -9.35
N MET A 313 8.83 5.71 -9.66
CA MET A 313 7.74 6.26 -8.84
C MET A 313 6.56 5.29 -8.77
N PRO A 314 6.03 4.98 -7.58
CA PRO A 314 4.81 4.18 -7.43
C PRO A 314 3.61 4.80 -8.14
N LYS A 315 2.55 4.01 -8.33
CA LYS A 315 1.34 4.48 -9.01
C LYS A 315 0.61 5.58 -8.25
N ASN A 316 0.63 5.52 -6.92
CA ASN A 316 -0.07 6.45 -6.04
C ASN A 316 0.53 6.43 -4.62
N ILE A 317 0.09 7.37 -3.80
CA ILE A 317 0.59 7.55 -2.43
C ILE A 317 0.21 6.40 -1.48
N GLU A 318 -0.93 5.75 -1.69
CA GLU A 318 -1.37 4.60 -0.87
C GLU A 318 -0.48 3.38 -1.12
N GLY A 319 -0.17 3.10 -2.41
CA GLY A 319 0.80 2.07 -2.78
C GLY A 319 2.18 2.35 -2.18
N TYR A 320 2.65 3.60 -2.30
CA TYR A 320 3.91 4.02 -1.68
C TYR A 320 3.93 3.77 -0.17
N TYR A 321 2.86 4.17 0.53
CA TYR A 321 2.72 3.93 1.97
C TYR A 321 2.72 2.45 2.32
N GLN A 322 1.97 1.63 1.58
CA GLN A 322 1.89 0.19 1.81
C GLN A 322 3.22 -0.52 1.54
N GLU A 323 3.92 -0.14 0.47
CA GLU A 323 5.21 -0.69 0.08
C GLU A 323 6.31 -0.29 1.09
N THR A 324 6.40 0.97 1.46
CA THR A 324 7.36 1.46 2.46
C THR A 324 7.06 0.91 3.87
N GLY A 325 5.80 0.65 4.18
CA GLY A 325 5.36 0.04 5.44
C GLY A 325 5.86 -1.39 5.70
N ARG A 326 6.51 -2.03 4.70
CA ARG A 326 7.20 -3.33 4.88
C ARG A 326 8.49 -3.22 5.66
N ALA A 327 9.11 -2.03 5.64
CA ALA A 327 10.34 -1.78 6.38
C ALA A 327 10.11 -1.72 7.89
N GLY A 328 11.05 -2.27 8.66
CA GLY A 328 11.11 -2.12 10.11
C GLY A 328 9.88 -2.59 10.87
N ARG A 329 9.30 -3.73 10.54
CA ARG A 329 8.13 -4.27 11.25
C ARG A 329 8.44 -4.71 12.68
N ASP A 330 9.71 -4.99 12.96
CA ASP A 330 10.25 -5.25 14.30
C ASP A 330 10.35 -3.99 15.18
N GLY A 331 10.06 -2.81 14.63
CA GLY A 331 10.16 -1.52 15.31
C GLY A 331 11.56 -0.90 15.28
N LEU A 332 12.57 -1.59 14.74
CA LEU A 332 13.90 -1.05 14.56
C LEU A 332 13.94 -0.06 13.37
N ASN A 333 14.97 0.79 13.37
CA ASN A 333 15.14 1.80 12.31
C ASN A 333 15.21 1.16 10.92
N ALA A 334 14.55 1.80 9.98
CA ALA A 334 14.51 1.39 8.59
C ALA A 334 14.36 2.61 7.68
N ASP A 335 14.70 2.45 6.40
CA ASP A 335 14.67 3.52 5.41
C ASP A 335 13.66 3.27 4.29
N ALA A 336 12.96 4.32 3.91
CA ALA A 336 12.15 4.39 2.70
C ALA A 336 12.82 5.39 1.73
N TRP A 337 13.51 4.86 0.73
CA TRP A 337 14.22 5.64 -0.28
C TRP A 337 13.47 5.65 -1.60
N MET A 338 13.39 6.78 -2.28
CA MET A 338 12.81 6.87 -3.61
C MET A 338 13.64 7.82 -4.49
N ALA A 339 13.95 7.39 -5.71
CA ALA A 339 14.43 8.27 -6.76
C ALA A 339 13.26 8.65 -7.68
N TYR A 340 13.04 9.93 -7.87
CA TYR A 340 11.91 10.46 -8.61
C TYR A 340 12.36 11.43 -9.71
N GLY A 341 11.71 11.37 -10.88
CA GLY A 341 11.94 12.28 -12.00
C GLY A 341 10.63 12.57 -12.75
N LEU A 342 10.60 13.71 -13.47
CA LEU A 342 9.42 14.12 -14.23
C LEU A 342 8.94 13.07 -15.25
N ASN A 343 9.84 12.29 -15.81
CA ASN A 343 9.47 11.20 -16.74
C ASN A 343 8.61 10.13 -16.07
N ASP A 344 8.82 9.87 -14.77
CA ASP A 344 8.00 8.91 -14.02
C ASP A 344 6.55 9.42 -13.94
N VAL A 345 6.36 10.72 -13.66
CA VAL A 345 5.03 11.36 -13.60
C VAL A 345 4.33 11.32 -14.96
N VAL A 346 5.06 11.69 -16.03
CA VAL A 346 4.51 11.66 -17.40
C VAL A 346 4.06 10.25 -17.78
N ASN A 347 4.85 9.23 -17.47
CA ASN A 347 4.52 7.84 -17.73
C ASN A 347 3.29 7.38 -16.92
N GLN A 348 3.23 7.71 -15.62
CA GLN A 348 2.08 7.36 -14.79
C GLN A 348 0.79 8.04 -15.28
N ARG A 349 0.84 9.33 -15.61
CA ARG A 349 -0.32 10.06 -16.16
C ARG A 349 -0.79 9.44 -17.47
N ARG A 350 0.13 9.11 -18.38
CA ARG A 350 -0.21 8.44 -19.63
C ARG A 350 -0.91 7.10 -19.39
N MET A 351 -0.40 6.28 -18.46
CA MET A 351 -1.03 5.00 -18.12
C MET A 351 -2.45 5.17 -17.57
N ILE A 352 -2.70 6.22 -16.78
CA ILE A 352 -4.05 6.56 -16.29
C ILE A 352 -4.94 6.96 -17.47
N ASP A 353 -4.46 7.85 -18.35
CA ASP A 353 -5.23 8.39 -19.47
C ASP A 353 -5.59 7.32 -20.52
N GLU A 354 -4.66 6.40 -20.79
CA GLU A 354 -4.84 5.27 -21.74
C GLU A 354 -5.68 4.12 -21.13
N SER A 355 -5.96 4.12 -19.84
CA SER A 355 -6.77 3.06 -19.22
C SER A 355 -8.22 3.09 -19.74
N PRO A 356 -8.91 1.94 -19.83
CA PRO A 356 -10.31 1.88 -20.26
C PRO A 356 -11.31 2.39 -19.20
N ALA A 357 -10.84 2.85 -18.07
CA ALA A 357 -11.68 3.30 -16.95
C ALA A 357 -12.47 4.59 -17.28
N GLY A 358 -13.60 4.79 -16.61
CA GLY A 358 -14.39 6.01 -16.71
C GLY A 358 -13.65 7.26 -16.22
N GLU A 359 -14.04 8.43 -16.68
CA GLU A 359 -13.31 9.69 -16.39
C GLU A 359 -13.28 10.04 -14.91
N GLU A 360 -14.36 9.79 -14.18
CA GLU A 360 -14.41 9.98 -12.72
C GLU A 360 -13.33 9.18 -11.99
N PHE A 361 -13.17 7.93 -12.38
CA PHE A 361 -12.13 7.05 -11.83
C PHE A 361 -10.72 7.54 -12.20
N LYS A 362 -10.51 7.95 -13.46
CA LYS A 362 -9.23 8.55 -13.89
C LYS A 362 -8.91 9.81 -13.10
N GLN A 363 -9.91 10.65 -12.82
CA GLN A 363 -9.72 11.84 -12.01
C GLN A 363 -9.28 11.51 -10.58
N ALA A 364 -9.89 10.51 -9.96
CA ALA A 364 -9.46 10.04 -8.64
C ALA A 364 -8.02 9.51 -8.65
N LEU A 365 -7.64 8.72 -9.66
CA LEU A 365 -6.26 8.21 -9.81
C LEU A 365 -5.25 9.35 -10.03
N ARG A 366 -5.61 10.37 -10.83
CA ARG A 366 -4.76 11.57 -11.00
C ARG A 366 -4.58 12.30 -9.67
N GLY A 367 -5.65 12.45 -8.87
CA GLY A 367 -5.57 13.06 -7.54
C GLY A 367 -4.62 12.31 -6.58
N LYS A 368 -4.68 10.98 -6.59
CA LYS A 368 -3.76 10.13 -5.79
C LYS A 368 -2.31 10.20 -6.28
N LEU A 369 -2.08 10.31 -7.58
CA LEU A 369 -0.75 10.53 -8.16
C LEU A 369 -0.24 11.93 -7.82
N ASP A 370 -1.08 12.95 -7.90
CA ASP A 370 -0.73 14.33 -7.57
C ASP A 370 -0.38 14.48 -6.08
N ALA A 371 -1.05 13.72 -5.20
CA ALA A 371 -0.68 13.67 -3.78
C ALA A 371 0.71 13.05 -3.56
N LEU A 372 1.06 11.99 -4.30
CA LEU A 372 2.41 11.42 -4.26
C LEU A 372 3.46 12.39 -4.82
N LEU A 373 3.13 13.11 -5.90
CA LEU A 373 3.99 14.14 -6.47
C LEU A 373 4.22 15.28 -5.45
N ALA A 374 3.16 15.75 -4.80
CA ALA A 374 3.26 16.77 -3.75
C ALA A 374 4.14 16.31 -2.57
N LEU A 375 4.11 15.02 -2.23
CA LEU A 375 5.03 14.43 -1.25
C LEU A 375 6.48 14.42 -1.78
N ALA A 376 6.68 14.05 -3.06
CA ALA A 376 8.01 13.97 -3.66
C ALA A 376 8.68 15.36 -3.82
N GLU A 377 7.90 16.40 -4.08
CA GLU A 377 8.38 17.76 -4.25
C GLU A 377 8.31 18.62 -2.97
N ALA A 378 7.85 18.03 -1.86
CA ALA A 378 7.73 18.74 -0.60
C ALA A 378 9.08 19.32 -0.13
N THR A 379 9.06 20.56 0.35
CA THR A 379 10.20 21.25 0.99
C THR A 379 10.11 21.21 2.52
N ASP A 380 8.98 20.81 3.06
CA ASP A 380 8.72 20.61 4.47
C ASP A 380 8.77 19.11 4.85
N CYS A 381 8.37 18.78 6.07
CA CYS A 381 8.43 17.40 6.57
C CYS A 381 7.60 16.42 5.72
N ARG A 382 8.26 15.41 5.14
CA ARG A 382 7.60 14.38 4.33
C ARG A 382 6.57 13.57 5.11
N ARG A 383 6.86 13.27 6.37
CA ARG A 383 5.94 12.51 7.23
C ARG A 383 4.65 13.29 7.49
N VAL A 384 4.74 14.58 7.74
CA VAL A 384 3.55 15.45 7.90
C VAL A 384 2.67 15.39 6.64
N ARG A 385 3.28 15.46 5.46
CA ARG A 385 2.55 15.37 4.18
C ARG A 385 1.88 14.01 3.98
N LEU A 386 2.62 12.93 4.28
CA LEU A 386 2.11 11.56 4.16
C LEU A 386 0.93 11.30 5.10
N LEU A 387 1.05 11.69 6.37
CA LEU A 387 0.00 11.51 7.36
C LEU A 387 -1.23 12.40 7.09
N ALA A 388 -1.00 13.62 6.61
CA ALA A 388 -2.09 14.52 6.21
C ALA A 388 -2.96 13.95 5.08
N TYR A 389 -2.38 13.18 4.17
CA TYR A 389 -3.16 12.48 3.14
C TYR A 389 -4.20 11.51 3.73
N PHE A 390 -3.85 10.84 4.84
CA PHE A 390 -4.77 9.95 5.57
C PHE A 390 -5.64 10.69 6.61
N GLY A 391 -5.64 12.03 6.59
CA GLY A 391 -6.42 12.86 7.52
C GLY A 391 -5.80 13.01 8.91
N GLU A 392 -4.57 12.53 9.12
CA GLU A 392 -3.87 12.61 10.41
C GLU A 392 -3.05 13.90 10.52
N LYS A 393 -3.28 14.66 11.59
CA LYS A 393 -2.49 15.85 11.92
C LYS A 393 -1.24 15.45 12.69
N SER A 394 -0.09 15.94 12.26
CA SER A 394 1.20 15.66 12.91
C SER A 394 2.12 16.86 12.90
N THR A 395 3.21 16.77 13.64
CA THR A 395 4.28 17.77 13.69
C THR A 395 5.51 17.26 12.91
N PRO A 396 6.46 18.14 12.54
CA PRO A 396 7.69 17.74 11.88
C PRO A 396 8.40 16.61 12.63
N CYS A 397 8.78 15.56 11.88
CA CYS A 397 9.27 14.31 12.47
C CYS A 397 10.72 14.35 12.95
N GLY A 398 11.52 15.33 12.52
CA GLY A 398 12.96 15.40 12.81
C GLY A 398 13.82 14.28 12.19
N ASN A 399 13.22 13.37 11.41
CA ASN A 399 13.89 12.15 10.92
C ASN A 399 13.88 11.99 9.39
N CYS A 400 13.02 12.67 8.63
CA CYS A 400 13.05 12.60 7.16
C CYS A 400 14.18 13.47 6.58
N ASP A 401 14.50 13.26 5.29
CA ASP A 401 15.52 14.03 4.58
C ASP A 401 15.34 15.54 4.71
N ASN A 402 14.12 16.05 4.52
CA ASN A 402 13.83 17.49 4.62
C ASN A 402 13.95 18.03 6.05
N CYS A 403 13.71 17.22 7.08
CA CYS A 403 13.94 17.64 8.46
C CYS A 403 15.43 17.68 8.81
N LEU A 404 16.20 16.69 8.31
CA LEU A 404 17.64 16.59 8.59
C LEU A 404 18.47 17.55 7.75
N ASN A 405 18.08 17.73 6.48
CA ASN A 405 18.74 18.59 5.52
C ASN A 405 17.71 19.44 4.77
N PRO A 406 17.18 20.50 5.40
CA PRO A 406 16.17 21.34 4.78
C PRO A 406 16.64 21.87 3.44
N PRO A 407 15.84 21.72 2.36
CA PRO A 407 16.23 22.23 1.05
C PRO A 407 16.31 23.75 1.06
N ALA A 408 17.27 24.31 0.32
CA ALA A 408 17.32 25.74 0.10
C ALA A 408 16.12 26.17 -0.74
N VAL A 409 15.25 26.98 -0.17
CA VAL A 409 14.09 27.55 -0.86
C VAL A 409 14.27 29.04 -1.11
N TRP A 410 13.69 29.54 -2.19
CA TRP A 410 13.65 30.96 -2.50
C TRP A 410 12.21 31.41 -2.79
N ASP A 411 11.94 32.67 -2.56
CA ASP A 411 10.61 33.24 -2.89
C ASP A 411 10.49 33.40 -4.40
N ALA A 412 9.75 32.48 -5.01
CA ALA A 412 9.48 32.49 -6.45
C ALA A 412 8.28 33.34 -6.86
N THR A 413 7.65 34.09 -5.95
CA THR A 413 6.41 34.85 -6.20
C THR A 413 6.56 35.79 -7.40
N ASP A 414 7.65 36.53 -7.47
CA ASP A 414 7.89 37.48 -8.58
C ASP A 414 8.20 36.75 -9.90
N ALA A 415 8.96 35.66 -9.85
CA ALA A 415 9.23 34.83 -11.02
C ALA A 415 7.94 34.19 -11.57
N ALA A 416 7.09 33.67 -10.70
CA ALA A 416 5.79 33.10 -11.06
C ALA A 416 4.86 34.14 -11.70
N ARG A 417 4.82 35.36 -11.14
CA ARG A 417 4.05 36.49 -11.73
C ARG A 417 4.56 36.83 -13.13
N LYS A 418 5.87 36.88 -13.34
CA LYS A 418 6.47 37.13 -14.65
C LYS A 418 6.13 36.04 -15.65
N LEU A 419 6.21 34.77 -15.24
CA LEU A 419 5.84 33.62 -16.07
C LEU A 419 4.36 33.67 -16.48
N LEU A 420 3.43 33.80 -15.51
CA LEU A 420 2.00 33.86 -15.78
C LEU A 420 1.62 35.07 -16.66
N SER A 421 2.23 36.22 -16.41
CA SER A 421 2.05 37.39 -17.25
C SER A 421 2.55 37.17 -18.69
N THR A 422 3.67 36.46 -18.85
CA THR A 422 4.21 36.13 -20.19
C THR A 422 3.28 35.18 -20.93
N ILE A 423 2.78 34.13 -20.28
CA ILE A 423 1.81 33.18 -20.86
C ILE A 423 0.56 33.94 -21.34
N TYR A 424 0.01 34.78 -20.48
CA TYR A 424 -1.17 35.58 -20.81
C TYR A 424 -0.93 36.50 -22.02
N ARG A 425 0.19 37.25 -22.02
CA ARG A 425 0.50 38.20 -23.10
C ARG A 425 0.87 37.55 -24.43
N VAL A 426 1.53 36.41 -24.39
CA VAL A 426 1.80 35.59 -25.59
C VAL A 426 0.48 35.10 -26.20
N ASN A 427 -0.43 34.62 -25.39
CA ASN A 427 -1.75 34.20 -25.86
C ASN A 427 -2.57 35.40 -26.38
N GLN A 428 -2.55 36.53 -25.69
CA GLN A 428 -3.24 37.76 -26.11
C GLN A 428 -2.72 38.29 -27.45
N ALA A 429 -1.41 38.21 -27.69
CA ALA A 429 -0.80 38.73 -28.92
C ALA A 429 -1.04 37.82 -30.15
N SER A 430 -1.12 36.51 -29.97
CA SER A 430 -1.18 35.54 -31.06
C SER A 430 -2.50 34.75 -31.15
N GLY A 431 -3.34 34.78 -30.12
CA GLY A 431 -4.58 33.99 -30.03
C GLY A 431 -4.37 32.47 -29.86
N ILE A 432 -3.13 32.00 -29.72
CA ILE A 432 -2.77 30.60 -29.59
C ILE A 432 -1.89 30.33 -28.36
N SER A 433 -1.94 29.09 -27.88
CA SER A 433 -1.09 28.65 -26.77
C SER A 433 0.21 28.05 -27.31
N PHE A 434 1.29 28.35 -26.62
CA PHE A 434 2.62 27.85 -26.96
C PHE A 434 3.15 26.91 -25.88
N GLY A 435 4.00 25.97 -26.28
CA GLY A 435 4.69 25.09 -25.35
C GLY A 435 5.72 25.82 -24.48
N THR A 436 6.15 25.18 -23.42
CA THR A 436 7.03 25.71 -22.37
C THR A 436 8.32 26.33 -22.94
N GLY A 437 8.99 25.69 -23.88
CA GLY A 437 10.23 26.21 -24.48
C GLY A 437 10.05 27.57 -25.12
N HIS A 438 8.97 27.80 -25.85
CA HIS A 438 8.70 29.10 -26.46
C HIS A 438 8.40 30.20 -25.41
N ILE A 439 7.62 29.84 -24.35
CA ILE A 439 7.36 30.78 -23.25
C ILE A 439 8.67 31.14 -22.53
N MET A 440 9.54 30.16 -22.29
CA MET A 440 10.86 30.40 -21.68
C MET A 440 11.76 31.29 -22.57
N ASP A 441 11.78 31.07 -23.88
CA ASP A 441 12.52 31.91 -24.80
C ASP A 441 12.05 33.37 -24.74
N VAL A 442 10.74 33.60 -24.73
CA VAL A 442 10.16 34.94 -24.58
C VAL A 442 10.49 35.54 -23.22
N LEU A 443 10.27 34.79 -22.14
CA LEU A 443 10.51 35.25 -20.76
C LEU A 443 11.98 35.65 -20.56
N ARG A 444 12.91 34.87 -21.13
CA ARG A 444 14.37 35.12 -21.04
C ARG A 444 14.91 36.09 -22.10
N GLY A 445 14.07 36.55 -23.03
CA GLY A 445 14.48 37.50 -24.06
C GLY A 445 15.33 36.87 -25.19
N LYS A 446 15.17 35.56 -25.43
CA LYS A 446 15.85 34.89 -26.55
C LYS A 446 15.15 35.20 -27.87
N LYS A 447 15.87 35.74 -28.82
CA LYS A 447 15.36 36.01 -30.18
C LYS A 447 15.50 34.76 -31.03
N THR A 448 14.50 33.88 -30.98
CA THR A 448 14.41 32.72 -31.88
C THR A 448 13.58 33.09 -33.12
N GLU A 449 13.71 32.34 -34.21
CA GLU A 449 12.90 32.51 -35.43
C GLU A 449 11.40 32.50 -35.09
N LYS A 450 10.97 31.58 -34.20
CA LYS A 450 9.60 31.46 -33.78
C LYS A 450 9.11 32.66 -32.96
N VAL A 451 9.97 33.24 -32.11
CA VAL A 451 9.65 34.44 -31.34
C VAL A 451 9.45 35.63 -32.28
N ALA A 452 10.32 35.78 -33.28
CA ALA A 452 10.21 36.83 -34.29
C ALA A 452 8.99 36.63 -35.21
N GLN A 453 8.72 35.40 -35.65
CA GLN A 453 7.58 35.07 -36.52
C GLN A 453 6.25 35.53 -35.93
N PHE A 454 6.06 35.37 -34.60
CA PHE A 454 4.82 35.73 -33.89
C PHE A 454 4.89 37.16 -33.28
N GLY A 455 6.00 37.89 -33.47
CA GLY A 455 6.16 39.23 -32.96
C GLY A 455 6.27 39.32 -31.43
N HIS A 456 6.58 38.22 -30.76
CA HIS A 456 6.60 38.14 -29.30
C HIS A 456 7.81 38.85 -28.67
N GLU A 457 8.80 39.27 -29.46
CA GLU A 457 9.86 40.17 -29.01
C GLU A 457 9.40 41.60 -28.69
N LYS A 458 8.13 41.95 -29.12
CA LYS A 458 7.55 43.28 -28.91
C LYS A 458 6.64 43.32 -27.68
N ILE A 459 6.32 42.20 -27.07
CA ILE A 459 5.43 42.19 -25.89
C ILE A 459 6.18 42.68 -24.65
N SER A 460 5.48 43.30 -23.73
CA SER A 460 6.07 43.94 -22.54
C SER A 460 6.73 42.96 -21.56
N THR A 461 6.50 41.65 -21.72
CA THR A 461 7.11 40.59 -20.91
C THR A 461 8.32 39.94 -21.59
N PHE A 462 8.75 40.41 -22.77
CA PHE A 462 9.96 39.90 -23.41
C PHE A 462 11.21 40.27 -22.60
N GLY A 463 11.94 39.24 -22.15
CA GLY A 463 13.17 39.42 -21.38
C GLY A 463 13.05 39.80 -19.92
N ILE A 464 11.83 39.87 -19.35
CA ILE A 464 11.66 40.23 -17.92
C ILE A 464 12.20 39.19 -16.95
N GLY A 465 12.45 37.97 -17.41
CA GLY A 465 13.05 36.86 -16.69
C GLY A 465 14.49 36.55 -17.13
N ALA A 466 15.20 37.46 -17.83
CA ALA A 466 16.55 37.23 -18.36
C ALA A 466 17.60 36.87 -17.27
N HIS A 467 17.35 37.27 -16.02
CA HIS A 467 18.19 36.99 -14.86
C HIS A 467 17.97 35.57 -14.27
N LEU A 468 16.91 34.88 -14.68
CA LEU A 468 16.61 33.53 -14.22
C LEU A 468 17.38 32.50 -15.06
N THR A 469 17.86 31.45 -14.43
CA THR A 469 18.45 30.31 -15.14
C THR A 469 17.37 29.44 -15.78
N GLU A 470 17.73 28.58 -16.72
CA GLU A 470 16.76 27.72 -17.39
C GLU A 470 16.04 26.72 -16.46
N PRO A 471 16.69 26.17 -15.44
CA PRO A 471 16.04 25.33 -14.43
C PRO A 471 15.12 26.08 -13.46
N GLN A 472 15.34 27.38 -13.24
CA GLN A 472 14.49 28.25 -12.43
C GLN A 472 13.24 28.71 -13.19
#